data_b8ba4a6d684bfeb5f5d45f7a3e6c93d8
#
_entry.id   b8ba4a6d684bfeb5f5d45f7a3e6c93d8
#
_cell.length_a   1.000
_cell.length_b   1.000
_cell.length_c   1.000
_cell.angle_alpha   90.00
_cell.angle_beta   90.00
_cell.angle_gamma   90.00
#
_symmetry.space_group_name_H-M   'P 1'
#
loop_
_entity.id
_entity.type
_entity.pdbx_description
1 polymer ?
#
loop_
_entity_poly.entity_id
_entity_poly.type
_entity_poly.pdbx_seq_one_letter_code
_entity_poly.pdbx_strand_id
1 'polypeptide(L)'
;MKELILIVEIIFLETARESFNFPINNSIRLSFWIPNDVISTFSEIQVQNKNIDIGKTEIVKINLVERDFLVNRIKKGVEFRIGIFPKEVALGKVLEVQSN
;
A
#
# COMPACT_ATOMS: atom_id res chain seq x y z
N MET A 1 -10.94 15.49 -4.83
CA MET A 1 -10.05 14.45 -5.34
C MET A 1 -10.63 13.10 -5.01
N LYS A 2 -10.73 12.23 -6.00
CA LYS A 2 -11.31 10.91 -5.76
C LYS A 2 -10.31 9.95 -5.15
N GLU A 3 -10.82 9.08 -4.31
CA GLU A 3 -10.03 8.02 -3.71
C GLU A 3 -10.62 6.67 -4.02
N LEU A 4 -9.75 5.69 -4.21
CA LEU A 4 -10.13 4.29 -4.26
C LEU A 4 -9.83 3.68 -2.90
N ILE A 5 -10.71 2.81 -2.45
CA ILE A 5 -10.49 2.05 -1.23
C ILE A 5 -10.18 0.62 -1.63
N LEU A 6 -9.03 0.12 -1.18
CA LEU A 6 -8.57 -1.22 -1.50
C LEU A 6 -8.47 -2.05 -0.23
N ILE A 7 -8.91 -3.29 -0.33
CA ILE A 7 -8.59 -4.31 0.67
C ILE A 7 -7.42 -5.09 0.09
N VAL A 8 -6.33 -5.14 0.82
CA VAL A 8 -5.08 -5.71 0.30
C VAL A 8 -4.42 -6.61 1.33
N GLU A 9 -3.60 -7.54 0.85
CA GLU A 9 -2.63 -8.18 1.71
C GLU A 9 -1.29 -7.47 1.50
N ILE A 10 -0.54 -7.27 2.56
CA ILE A 10 0.68 -6.50 2.56
C ILE A 10 1.72 -7.16 3.46
N ILE A 11 2.98 -7.06 3.07
CA ILE A 11 4.10 -7.51 3.88
C ILE A 11 5.17 -6.44 3.87
N PHE A 12 5.63 -6.02 5.06
CA PHE A 12 6.71 -5.05 5.19
C PHE A 12 8.06 -5.76 5.10
N LEU A 13 8.97 -5.15 4.35
CA LEU A 13 10.32 -5.66 4.15
C LEU A 13 11.27 -5.13 5.23
N GLU A 14 12.43 -5.78 5.39
CA GLU A 14 13.44 -5.31 6.33
C GLU A 14 13.87 -3.87 6.07
N THR A 15 13.85 -3.44 4.80
CA THR A 15 14.18 -2.06 4.43
C THR A 15 13.29 -1.04 5.13
N ALA A 16 12.09 -1.44 5.55
CA ALA A 16 11.17 -0.54 6.24
C ALA A 16 11.69 -0.09 7.61
N ARG A 17 12.60 -0.84 8.23
CA ARG A 17 13.19 -0.46 9.52
C ARG A 17 13.96 0.85 9.47
N GLU A 18 14.42 1.21 8.29
CA GLU A 18 15.18 2.46 8.11
C GLU A 18 14.27 3.69 8.23
N SER A 19 12.98 3.51 8.02
CA SER A 19 12.02 4.63 7.97
C SER A 19 10.95 4.57 9.05
N PHE A 20 10.68 3.40 9.63
CA PHE A 20 9.58 3.20 10.57
C PHE A 20 9.99 2.35 11.76
N ASN A 21 9.36 2.65 12.89
CA ASN A 21 9.48 1.81 14.08
C ASN A 21 8.41 0.72 14.03
N PHE A 22 8.80 -0.50 14.34
CA PHE A 22 7.89 -1.64 14.35
C PHE A 22 7.64 -2.13 15.76
N PRO A 23 6.45 -2.65 16.03
CA PRO A 23 5.34 -2.83 15.09
C PRO A 23 4.66 -1.50 14.73
N ILE A 24 4.08 -1.45 13.53
CA ILE A 24 3.30 -0.30 13.09
C ILE A 24 1.90 -0.45 13.64
N ASN A 25 1.43 0.57 14.36
CA ASN A 25 0.11 0.55 14.98
C ASN A 25 -0.73 1.79 14.66
N ASN A 26 -0.21 2.69 13.85
CA ASN A 26 -0.92 3.88 13.39
C ASN A 26 -0.94 3.91 11.87
N SER A 27 -1.94 4.60 11.32
CA SER A 27 -2.02 4.78 9.87
C SER A 27 -0.80 5.53 9.35
N ILE A 28 -0.32 5.13 8.18
CA ILE A 28 0.86 5.75 7.56
C ILE A 28 0.55 6.09 6.12
N ARG A 29 1.20 7.14 5.63
CA ARG A 29 1.07 7.62 4.25
C ARG A 29 2.36 7.36 3.50
N LEU A 30 2.24 6.72 2.34
CA LEU A 30 3.39 6.34 1.54
C LEU A 30 3.03 6.39 0.05
N SER A 31 4.06 6.34 -0.79
CA SER A 31 3.86 6.20 -2.23
C SER A 31 3.38 4.79 -2.55
N PHE A 32 2.57 4.70 -3.58
CA PHE A 32 2.01 3.44 -4.09
C PHE A 32 2.27 3.40 -5.59
N TRP A 33 2.77 2.28 -6.10
CA TRP A 33 2.99 2.13 -7.54
C TRP A 33 2.89 0.67 -7.96
N ILE A 34 2.65 0.46 -9.24
CA ILE A 34 2.67 -0.88 -9.85
C ILE A 34 4.13 -1.18 -10.23
N PRO A 35 4.61 -2.40 -10.02
CA PRO A 35 5.99 -2.75 -10.40
C PRO A 35 6.29 -2.39 -11.85
N ASN A 36 7.49 -1.86 -12.07
CA ASN A 36 8.01 -1.41 -13.37
C ASN A 36 7.43 -0.07 -13.85
N ASP A 37 6.54 0.55 -13.09
CA ASP A 37 6.09 1.89 -13.40
C ASP A 37 7.14 2.91 -12.99
N VAL A 38 7.13 4.04 -13.68
CA VAL A 38 8.01 5.17 -13.37
C VAL A 38 7.28 6.27 -12.61
N ILE A 39 6.01 6.04 -12.29
CA ILE A 39 5.14 7.02 -11.63
C ILE A 39 4.46 6.37 -10.43
N SER A 40 4.30 7.14 -9.36
CA SER A 40 3.59 6.68 -8.17
C SER A 40 2.42 7.62 -7.85
N THR A 41 1.56 7.18 -6.94
CA THR A 41 0.52 8.02 -6.37
C THR A 41 0.61 7.95 -4.85
N PHE A 42 -0.22 8.71 -4.16
CA PHE A 42 -0.23 8.72 -2.69
C PHE A 42 -1.24 7.71 -2.16
N SER A 43 -0.88 7.10 -1.05
CA SER A 43 -1.76 6.15 -0.38
C SER A 43 -1.69 6.34 1.13
N GLU A 44 -2.75 5.93 1.80
CA GLU A 44 -2.77 5.84 3.26
C GLU A 44 -3.13 4.41 3.64
N ILE A 45 -2.23 3.78 4.38
CA ILE A 45 -2.48 2.44 4.91
C ILE A 45 -3.18 2.62 6.23
N GLN A 46 -4.40 2.10 6.35
CA GLN A 46 -5.17 2.19 7.58
C GLN A 46 -4.87 0.98 8.46
N VAL A 47 -4.30 1.26 9.61
CA VAL A 47 -3.95 0.23 10.58
C VAL A 47 -4.90 0.37 11.76
N GLN A 48 -5.92 -0.48 11.80
CA GLN A 48 -6.94 -0.44 12.85
C GLN A 48 -6.86 -1.71 13.68
N ASN A 49 -6.67 -1.53 14.98
CA ASN A 49 -6.68 -2.64 15.93
C ASN A 49 -5.66 -3.75 15.61
N LYS A 50 -4.57 -3.39 14.95
CA LYS A 50 -3.53 -4.34 14.56
C LYS A 50 -2.16 -3.75 14.84
N ASN A 51 -1.22 -4.63 15.10
CA ASN A 51 0.20 -4.31 15.12
C ASN A 51 0.84 -5.05 13.95
N ILE A 52 1.42 -4.30 13.02
CA ILE A 52 2.01 -4.91 11.83
C ILE A 52 3.51 -5.01 12.02
N ASP A 53 4.02 -6.23 11.98
CA ASP A 53 5.44 -6.52 12.07
C ASP A 53 6.07 -6.76 10.71
N ILE A 54 7.38 -6.60 10.63
CA ILE A 54 8.14 -6.94 9.43
C ILE A 54 8.03 -8.43 9.15
N GLY A 55 7.87 -8.76 7.86
CA GLY A 55 7.87 -10.15 7.42
C GLY A 55 6.58 -10.92 7.64
N LYS A 56 5.56 -10.27 8.17
CA LYS A 56 4.25 -10.90 8.37
C LYS A 56 3.25 -10.32 7.37
N THR A 57 2.51 -11.21 6.72
CA THR A 57 1.45 -10.82 5.81
C THR A 57 0.21 -10.42 6.61
N GLU A 58 -0.31 -9.23 6.34
CA GLU A 58 -1.50 -8.72 7.01
C GLU A 58 -2.50 -8.21 5.98
N ILE A 59 -3.77 -8.30 6.30
CA ILE A 59 -4.83 -7.74 5.46
C ILE A 59 -5.18 -6.37 6.04
N VAL A 60 -5.07 -5.34 5.20
CA VAL A 60 -5.32 -3.96 5.61
C VAL A 60 -6.14 -3.24 4.53
N LYS A 61 -6.66 -2.08 4.92
CA LYS A 61 -7.36 -1.20 4.00
C LYS A 61 -6.39 -0.09 3.58
N ILE A 62 -6.39 0.22 2.28
CA ILE A 62 -5.60 1.32 1.75
C ILE A 62 -6.54 2.30 1.06
N ASN A 63 -6.39 3.59 1.38
CA ASN A 63 -7.01 4.67 0.63
C ASN A 63 -5.97 5.16 -0.38
N LEU A 64 -6.33 5.12 -1.65
CA LEU A 64 -5.43 5.44 -2.75
C LEU A 64 -5.96 6.65 -3.50
N VAL A 65 -5.09 7.63 -3.75
CA VAL A 65 -5.48 8.77 -4.60
C VAL A 65 -5.63 8.26 -6.02
N GLU A 66 -6.83 8.42 -6.58
CA GLU A 66 -7.14 7.96 -7.92
C GLU A 66 -6.41 8.80 -8.96
N ARG A 67 -5.72 8.13 -9.88
CA ARG A 67 -5.01 8.77 -10.99
C ARG A 67 -5.41 8.07 -12.28
N ASP A 68 -5.53 8.85 -13.34
CA ASP A 68 -5.95 8.31 -14.65
C ASP A 68 -5.06 7.16 -15.12
N PHE A 69 -3.76 7.26 -14.87
CA PHE A 69 -2.82 6.21 -15.30
C PHE A 69 -2.93 4.92 -14.50
N LEU A 70 -3.66 4.92 -13.39
CA LEU A 70 -3.80 3.75 -12.52
C LEU A 70 -5.20 3.17 -12.51
N VAL A 71 -6.23 4.00 -12.72
CA VAL A 71 -7.61 3.62 -12.41
C VAL A 71 -8.06 2.33 -13.11
N ASN A 72 -7.63 2.11 -14.34
CA ASN A 72 -8.00 0.91 -15.11
C ASN A 72 -7.07 -0.27 -14.85
N ARG A 73 -6.03 -0.09 -14.06
CA ARG A 73 -5.03 -1.12 -13.78
C ARG A 73 -5.17 -1.71 -12.39
N ILE A 74 -5.94 -1.04 -11.51
CA ILE A 74 -6.15 -1.49 -10.14
C ILE A 74 -7.32 -2.47 -10.12
N LYS A 75 -7.00 -3.75 -10.02
CA LYS A 75 -7.97 -4.85 -10.03
C LYS A 75 -7.56 -5.90 -9.02
N LYS A 76 -8.51 -6.75 -8.64
CA LYS A 76 -8.22 -7.90 -7.79
C LYS A 76 -7.07 -8.72 -8.40
N GLY A 77 -6.10 -9.04 -7.58
CA GLY A 77 -4.94 -9.84 -7.96
C GLY A 77 -3.73 -9.03 -8.41
N VAL A 78 -3.87 -7.72 -8.57
CA VAL A 78 -2.75 -6.87 -8.98
C VAL A 78 -1.75 -6.73 -7.85
N GLU A 79 -0.47 -6.90 -8.17
CA GLU A 79 0.60 -6.67 -7.22
C GLU A 79 1.00 -5.20 -7.26
N PHE A 80 1.43 -4.68 -6.11
CA PHE A 80 1.86 -3.29 -6.00
C PHE A 80 3.04 -3.17 -5.05
N ARG A 81 3.64 -1.99 -5.06
CA ARG A 81 4.75 -1.65 -4.17
C ARG A 81 4.38 -0.42 -3.38
N ILE A 82 4.90 -0.32 -2.17
CA ILE A 82 4.70 0.82 -1.29
C ILE A 82 6.05 1.22 -0.73
N GLY A 83 6.24 2.52 -0.58
CA GLY A 83 7.47 3.04 0.00
C GLY A 83 7.63 4.52 -0.25
N ILE A 84 8.87 4.92 -0.31
CA ILE A 84 9.26 6.28 -0.70
C ILE A 84 9.83 6.11 -2.11
N PHE A 85 8.94 6.28 -3.08
CA PHE A 85 9.25 5.96 -4.47
C PHE A 85 10.63 6.49 -4.90
N PRO A 86 11.49 5.68 -5.52
CA PRO A 86 11.27 4.30 -5.94
C PRO A 86 11.76 3.23 -4.94
N LYS A 87 11.99 3.61 -3.69
CA LYS A 87 12.46 2.67 -2.66
C LYS A 87 11.28 1.90 -2.07
N GLU A 88 11.30 0.59 -2.25
CA GLU A 88 10.27 -0.30 -1.73
C GLU A 88 10.47 -0.56 -0.24
N VAL A 89 9.40 -0.42 0.55
CA VAL A 89 9.40 -0.81 1.95
C VAL A 89 8.36 -1.89 2.24
N ALA A 90 7.43 -2.09 1.30
CA ALA A 90 6.40 -3.13 1.44
C ALA A 90 5.97 -3.61 0.06
N LEU A 91 5.51 -4.86 0.02
CA LEU A 91 4.93 -5.48 -1.16
C LEU A 91 3.48 -5.81 -0.84
N GLY A 92 2.63 -5.77 -1.86
CA GLY A 92 1.23 -6.10 -1.63
C GLY A 92 0.52 -6.63 -2.84
N LYS A 93 -0.71 -7.09 -2.59
CA LYS A 93 -1.59 -7.63 -3.62
C LYS A 93 -3.01 -7.19 -3.32
N VAL A 94 -3.71 -6.73 -4.33
CA VAL A 94 -5.09 -6.26 -4.19
C VAL A 94 -6.01 -7.46 -4.06
N LEU A 95 -6.80 -7.49 -2.99
CA LEU A 95 -7.80 -8.54 -2.78
C LEU A 95 -9.18 -8.08 -3.24
N GLU A 96 -9.50 -6.81 -3.04
CA GLU A 96 -10.79 -6.25 -3.40
C GLU A 96 -10.66 -4.76 -3.65
N VAL A 97 -11.38 -4.26 -4.62
CA VAL A 97 -11.46 -2.81 -4.91
C VAL A 97 -12.85 -2.35 -4.52
N GLN A 98 -12.92 -1.34 -3.64
CA GLN A 98 -14.16 -0.71 -3.24
C GLN A 98 -14.15 0.72 -3.78
N SER A 99 -15.21 1.10 -4.48
CA SER A 99 -15.33 2.47 -4.96
C SER A 99 -16.18 3.28 -4.00
N ASN A 100 -15.82 4.52 -3.84
CA ASN A 100 -16.62 5.48 -3.08
C ASN A 100 -17.71 6.07 -3.96
#